data_8d6d6366aee5007f1a23e7fb287c0165
#
_entry.id   8d6d6366aee5007f1a23e7fb287c0165
#
_cell.length_a   1.000
_cell.length_b   1.000
_cell.length_c   1.000
_cell.angle_alpha   90.00
_cell.angle_beta   90.00
_cell.angle_gamma   90.00
#
_symmetry.space_group_name_H-M   'P 1'
#
loop_
_entity.id
_entity.type
_entity.pdbx_description
1 polymer ?
#
loop_
_entity_poly.entity_id
_entity_poly.type
_entity_poly.pdbx_seq_one_letter_code
_entity_poly.pdbx_strand_id
1 'polypeptide(L)'
;MGPERKFYQKIKRNFTEFSLIRLENNSLLGTPDLLVYNTNGHFFTIELKVTKSNKVTFSSHQISFHVRHPNNSFIMVEALGPCTVKLFRGSRILELEACGLKLEACCLGLEACYSFLSELGA
;
A
#
# COMPACT_ATOMS: atom_id res chain seq x y z
N MET A 1 8.48 -12.17 14.07
CA MET A 1 8.19 -11.53 12.78
C MET A 1 7.27 -10.34 13.01
N GLY A 2 7.63 -9.18 12.51
CA GLY A 2 6.82 -7.99 12.68
C GLY A 2 5.53 -8.02 11.85
N PRO A 3 4.54 -7.18 12.23
CA PRO A 3 3.23 -7.20 11.56
C PRO A 3 3.29 -6.81 10.08
N GLU A 4 4.15 -5.88 9.68
CA GLU A 4 4.26 -5.50 8.27
C GLU A 4 4.87 -6.61 7.44
N ARG A 5 5.79 -7.37 7.99
CA ARG A 5 6.37 -8.50 7.30
C ARG A 5 5.35 -9.64 7.12
N LYS A 6 4.51 -9.86 8.13
CA LYS A 6 3.40 -10.81 8.02
C LYS A 6 2.42 -10.38 6.93
N PHE A 7 2.14 -9.10 6.87
CA PHE A 7 1.25 -8.53 5.86
C PHE A 7 1.84 -8.72 4.45
N TYR A 8 3.13 -8.43 4.29
CA TYR A 8 3.82 -8.66 3.02
C TYR A 8 3.68 -10.12 2.58
N GLN A 9 3.88 -11.07 3.49
CA GLN A 9 3.78 -12.48 3.14
C GLN A 9 2.35 -12.88 2.75
N LYS A 10 1.35 -12.28 3.39
CA LYS A 10 -0.04 -12.48 2.99
C LYS A 10 -0.29 -11.99 1.57
N ILE A 11 0.22 -10.84 1.22
CA ILE A 11 0.13 -10.29 -0.13
C ILE A 11 0.83 -11.22 -1.12
N LYS A 12 2.03 -11.65 -0.80
CA LYS A 12 2.80 -12.54 -1.67
C LYS A 12 2.06 -13.83 -1.97
N ARG A 13 1.37 -14.40 -0.99
CA ARG A 13 0.59 -15.62 -1.18
C ARG A 13 -0.65 -15.42 -2.04
N ASN A 14 -1.23 -14.23 -2.02
CA ASN A 14 -2.50 -13.96 -2.68
C ASN A 14 -2.36 -13.26 -4.03
N PHE A 15 -1.26 -12.55 -4.27
CA PHE A 15 -1.01 -11.80 -5.50
C PHE A 15 -0.01 -12.55 -6.40
N THR A 16 -0.28 -13.82 -6.64
CA THR A 16 0.67 -14.73 -7.30
C THR A 16 0.94 -14.39 -8.76
N GLU A 17 0.01 -13.70 -9.43
CA GLU A 17 0.18 -13.33 -10.83
C GLU A 17 0.90 -11.99 -11.00
N PHE A 18 1.15 -11.28 -9.92
CA PHE A 18 1.92 -10.03 -9.94
C PHE A 18 3.40 -10.32 -9.73
N SER A 19 4.25 -9.50 -10.33
CA SER A 19 5.66 -9.49 -10.00
C SER A 19 5.86 -8.54 -8.83
N LEU A 20 6.21 -9.08 -7.67
CA LEU A 20 6.41 -8.29 -6.45
C LEU A 20 7.90 -8.16 -6.18
N ILE A 21 8.39 -6.93 -6.15
CA ILE A 21 9.78 -6.63 -5.87
C ILE A 21 9.84 -5.85 -4.56
N ARG A 22 10.42 -6.45 -3.55
CA ARG A 22 10.57 -5.81 -2.25
C ARG A 22 11.74 -4.83 -2.32
N LEU A 23 11.46 -3.58 -1.98
CA LEU A 23 12.46 -2.52 -2.01
C LEU A 23 13.10 -2.43 -0.61
N GLU A 24 14.32 -2.93 -0.51
CA GLU A 24 15.09 -2.87 0.74
C GLU A 24 16.26 -1.93 0.53
N ASN A 25 16.07 -0.66 0.87
CA ASN A 25 17.13 0.32 0.69
C ASN A 25 17.20 1.23 1.91
N ASN A 26 18.20 0.99 2.74
CA ASN A 26 18.42 1.76 3.96
C ASN A 26 18.92 3.19 3.69
N SER A 27 19.37 3.48 2.49
CA SER A 27 19.89 4.79 2.14
C SER A 27 18.87 5.72 1.49
N LEU A 28 17.71 5.19 1.07
CA LEU A 28 16.64 5.98 0.45
C LEU A 28 15.43 6.04 1.39
N LEU A 29 15.42 7.07 2.21
CA LEU A 29 14.34 7.27 3.18
C LEU A 29 13.02 7.56 2.46
N GLY A 30 11.95 6.93 2.94
CA GLY A 30 10.61 7.15 2.39
C GLY A 30 10.27 6.34 1.15
N THR A 31 11.20 5.53 0.64
CA THR A 31 10.92 4.61 -0.47
C THR A 31 9.82 3.63 -0.07
N PRO A 32 8.81 3.41 -0.91
CA PRO A 32 7.77 2.42 -0.62
C PRO A 32 8.32 1.01 -0.47
N ASP A 33 7.55 0.14 0.18
CA ASP A 33 8.00 -1.22 0.48
C ASP A 33 8.07 -2.11 -0.76
N LEU A 34 7.19 -1.90 -1.73
CA LEU A 34 7.08 -2.78 -2.89
C LEU A 34 7.04 -2.00 -4.20
N LEU A 35 7.73 -2.54 -5.20
CA LEU A 35 7.49 -2.22 -6.60
C LEU A 35 6.77 -3.41 -7.21
N VAL A 36 5.67 -3.17 -7.89
CA VAL A 36 4.78 -4.21 -8.38
C VAL A 36 4.52 -4.03 -9.87
N TYR A 37 4.56 -5.13 -10.61
CA TYR A 37 4.08 -5.17 -12.00
C TYR A 37 2.89 -6.12 -12.06
N ASN A 38 1.78 -5.67 -12.63
CA ASN A 38 0.63 -6.53 -12.82
C ASN A 38 0.69 -7.26 -14.16
N THR A 39 -0.34 -8.03 -14.49
CA THR A 39 -0.36 -8.83 -15.73
C THR A 39 -0.48 -7.98 -16.99
N ASN A 40 -0.85 -6.72 -16.87
CA ASN A 40 -0.89 -5.77 -17.99
C ASN A 40 0.46 -5.11 -18.24
N GLY A 41 1.49 -5.47 -17.48
CA GLY A 41 2.80 -4.84 -17.56
C GLY A 41 2.84 -3.44 -16.95
N HIS A 42 1.77 -3.04 -16.27
CA HIS A 42 1.71 -1.75 -15.60
C HIS A 42 2.41 -1.84 -14.24
N PHE A 43 3.19 -0.83 -13.89
CA PHE A 43 3.91 -0.84 -12.61
C PHE A 43 3.37 0.23 -11.67
N PHE A 44 3.50 -0.05 -10.38
CA PHE A 44 3.12 0.87 -9.31
C PHE A 44 3.85 0.48 -8.04
N THR A 45 3.87 1.39 -7.07
CA THR A 45 4.48 1.12 -5.77
C THR A 45 3.39 0.95 -4.71
N ILE A 46 3.70 0.17 -3.68
CA ILE A 46 2.81 0.00 -2.54
C ILE A 46 3.61 0.23 -1.25
N GLU A 47 3.10 1.15 -0.43
CA GLU A 47 3.55 1.32 0.94
C GLU A 47 2.66 0.46 1.84
N LEU A 48 3.26 -0.38 2.67
CA LEU A 48 2.52 -1.27 3.56
C LEU A 48 2.43 -0.66 4.96
N LYS A 49 1.23 -0.65 5.51
CA LYS A 49 0.99 -0.21 6.89
C LYS A 49 0.08 -1.21 7.58
N VAL A 50 0.34 -1.43 8.87
CA VAL A 50 -0.52 -2.24 9.73
C VAL A 50 -0.86 -1.40 10.94
N THR A 51 -2.14 -1.34 11.29
CA THR A 51 -2.57 -0.57 12.45
C THR A 51 -3.62 -1.32 13.26
N LYS A 52 -3.61 -1.10 14.58
CA LYS A 52 -4.62 -1.62 15.50
C LYS A 52 -5.70 -0.59 15.78
N SER A 53 -5.46 0.66 15.39
CA SER A 53 -6.38 1.78 15.63
C SER A 53 -6.89 2.33 14.30
N ASN A 54 -7.51 3.49 14.34
CA ASN A 54 -7.91 4.21 13.13
C ASN A 54 -6.80 5.07 12.55
N LYS A 55 -5.72 5.25 13.30
CA LYS A 55 -4.63 6.14 12.86
C LYS A 55 -3.64 5.41 11.98
N VAL A 56 -3.20 6.10 10.93
CA VAL A 56 -2.11 5.64 10.08
C VAL A 56 -1.07 6.75 10.07
N THR A 57 0.15 6.42 10.49
CA THR A 57 1.22 7.40 10.62
C THR A 57 2.29 7.18 9.56
N PHE A 58 2.87 8.29 9.10
CA PHE A 58 3.91 8.26 8.07
C PHE A 58 5.08 9.14 8.51
N SER A 59 6.29 8.77 8.11
CA SER A 59 7.43 9.66 8.25
C SER A 59 7.32 10.82 7.26
N SER A 60 8.04 11.91 7.52
CA SER A 60 8.08 13.04 6.58
C SER A 60 8.62 12.63 5.21
N HIS A 61 9.52 11.65 5.18
CA HIS A 61 10.08 11.13 3.93
C HIS A 61 9.05 10.33 3.13
N GLN A 62 8.22 9.55 3.81
CA GLN A 62 7.12 8.82 3.15
C GLN A 62 6.10 9.79 2.56
N ILE A 63 5.74 10.82 3.30
CA ILE A 63 4.84 11.87 2.82
C ILE A 63 5.44 12.54 1.58
N SER A 64 6.71 12.93 1.65
CA SER A 64 7.40 13.58 0.54
C SER A 64 7.40 12.70 -0.71
N PHE A 65 7.67 11.41 -0.55
CA PHE A 65 7.67 10.48 -1.69
C PHE A 65 6.31 10.47 -2.39
N HIS A 66 5.24 10.30 -1.63
CA HIS A 66 3.91 10.17 -2.24
C HIS A 66 3.39 11.49 -2.81
N VAL A 67 3.78 12.62 -2.22
CA VAL A 67 3.44 13.93 -2.77
C VAL A 67 4.15 14.17 -4.10
N ARG A 68 5.41 13.74 -4.21
CA ARG A 68 6.19 13.88 -5.44
C ARG A 68 5.78 12.88 -6.52
N HIS A 69 5.24 11.73 -6.12
CA HIS A 69 4.87 10.65 -7.04
C HIS A 69 3.40 10.29 -6.86
N PRO A 70 2.48 11.22 -7.23
CA PRO A 70 1.05 11.02 -6.98
C PRO A 70 0.42 9.95 -7.87
N ASN A 71 1.07 9.62 -8.98
CA ASN A 71 0.58 8.60 -9.89
C ASN A 71 1.34 7.30 -9.66
N ASN A 72 0.64 6.18 -9.86
CA ASN A 72 1.24 4.85 -9.73
C ASN A 72 1.83 4.57 -8.35
N SER A 73 1.29 5.20 -7.31
CA SER A 73 1.68 4.90 -5.94
C SER A 73 0.44 4.67 -5.09
N PHE A 74 0.51 3.67 -4.23
CA PHE A 74 -0.60 3.25 -3.38
C PHE A 74 -0.12 2.98 -1.97
N ILE A 75 -1.06 3.06 -1.04
CA ILE A 75 -0.84 2.73 0.37
C ILE A 75 -1.85 1.65 0.70
N MET A 76 -1.37 0.50 1.15
CA MET A 76 -2.23 -0.61 1.56
C MET A 76 -2.12 -0.79 3.05
N VAL A 77 -3.25 -0.72 3.74
CA VAL A 77 -3.31 -0.76 5.19
C VAL A 77 -4.05 -1.99 5.65
N GLU A 78 -3.42 -2.78 6.51
CA GLU A 78 -4.09 -3.86 7.21
C GLU A 78 -4.60 -3.32 8.55
N ALA A 79 -5.91 -3.30 8.71
CA ALA A 79 -6.56 -2.87 9.95
C ALA A 79 -6.84 -4.12 10.78
N LEU A 80 -6.09 -4.32 11.86
CA LEU A 80 -6.15 -5.55 12.65
C LEU A 80 -7.43 -5.67 13.47
N GLY A 81 -7.98 -4.55 13.94
CA GLY A 81 -9.24 -4.58 14.68
C GLY A 81 -10.39 -5.12 13.82
N PRO A 82 -10.73 -4.46 12.71
CA PRO A 82 -11.76 -4.96 11.78
C PRO A 82 -11.34 -6.19 10.98
N CYS A 83 -10.07 -6.58 11.02
CA CYS A 83 -9.53 -7.69 10.22
C CYS A 83 -9.76 -7.49 8.72
N THR A 84 -9.47 -6.29 8.23
CA THR A 84 -9.66 -5.97 6.82
C THR A 84 -8.46 -5.22 6.27
N VAL A 85 -8.35 -5.22 4.94
CA VAL A 85 -7.31 -4.51 4.20
C VAL A 85 -7.97 -3.39 3.41
N LYS A 86 -7.37 -2.21 3.44
CA LYS A 86 -7.85 -1.04 2.70
C LYS A 86 -6.76 -0.52 1.80
N LEU A 87 -7.14 -0.14 0.58
CA LEU A 87 -6.22 0.42 -0.40
C LEU A 87 -6.54 1.90 -0.60
N PHE A 88 -5.49 2.73 -0.55
CA PHE A 88 -5.60 4.17 -0.79
C PHE A 88 -4.62 4.58 -1.88
N ARG A 89 -4.98 5.61 -2.65
CA ARG A 89 -4.02 6.20 -3.58
C ARG A 89 -2.95 6.95 -2.80
N GLY A 90 -1.70 6.86 -3.24
CA GLY A 90 -0.60 7.56 -2.60
C GLY A 90 -0.79 9.08 -2.59
N SER A 91 -1.47 9.62 -3.61
CA SER A 91 -1.78 11.05 -3.68
C SER A 91 -2.62 11.55 -2.52
N ARG A 92 -3.27 10.65 -1.78
CA ARG A 92 -4.12 11.02 -0.65
C ARG A 92 -3.46 10.80 0.70
N ILE A 93 -2.13 10.70 0.72
CA ILE A 93 -1.40 10.41 1.96
C ILE A 93 -1.64 11.45 3.06
N LEU A 94 -1.74 12.72 2.72
CA LEU A 94 -1.99 13.77 3.71
C LEU A 94 -3.38 13.64 4.34
N GLU A 95 -4.38 13.32 3.52
CA GLU A 95 -5.73 13.09 4.01
C GLU A 95 -5.81 11.82 4.86
N LEU A 96 -5.10 10.78 4.44
CA LEU A 96 -5.07 9.53 5.18
C LEU A 96 -4.44 9.72 6.56
N GLU A 97 -3.37 10.50 6.65
CA GLU A 97 -2.75 10.79 7.94
C GLU A 97 -3.67 11.63 8.81
N ALA A 98 -4.38 12.60 8.23
CA ALA A 98 -5.27 13.49 8.97
C ALA A 98 -6.54 12.77 9.44
N CYS A 99 -7.15 11.97 8.58
CA CYS A 99 -8.45 11.33 8.83
C CYS A 99 -8.33 9.89 9.31
N GLY A 100 -7.20 9.24 9.07
CA GLY A 100 -7.03 7.83 9.37
C GLY A 100 -7.94 6.95 8.52
N LEU A 101 -8.33 5.81 9.05
CA LEU A 101 -9.13 4.82 8.33
C LEU A 101 -10.57 5.26 8.07
N LYS A 102 -10.97 6.44 8.55
CA LYS A 102 -12.26 7.04 8.19
C LYS A 102 -12.26 7.57 6.76
N LEU A 103 -11.07 7.81 6.19
CA LEU A 103 -10.98 8.21 4.79
C LEU A 103 -11.52 7.10 3.90
N GLU A 104 -12.25 7.46 2.86
CA GLU A 104 -12.77 6.48 1.92
C GLU A 104 -11.63 5.82 1.15
N ALA A 105 -11.59 4.49 1.20
CA ALA A 105 -10.60 3.70 0.50
C ALA A 105 -11.03 3.43 -0.94
N CYS A 106 -10.07 3.18 -1.83
CA CYS A 106 -10.36 2.72 -3.19
C CYS A 106 -11.04 1.35 -3.16
N CYS A 107 -10.60 0.49 -2.27
CA CYS A 107 -11.08 -0.88 -2.16
C CYS A 107 -11.02 -1.35 -0.71
N LEU A 108 -11.92 -2.26 -0.37
CA LEU A 108 -11.97 -2.91 0.94
C LEU A 108 -11.79 -4.41 0.74
N GLY A 109 -10.87 -5.00 1.49
CA GLY A 109 -10.58 -6.43 1.43
C GLY A 109 -9.47 -6.75 0.44
N LEU A 110 -8.71 -7.78 0.76
CA LEU A 110 -7.52 -8.16 -0.02
C LEU A 110 -7.89 -8.55 -1.46
N GLU A 111 -8.98 -9.29 -1.63
CA GLU A 111 -9.44 -9.72 -2.94
C GLU A 111 -9.87 -8.53 -3.81
N ALA A 112 -10.61 -7.58 -3.24
CA ALA A 112 -11.01 -6.38 -3.96
C ALA A 112 -9.80 -5.52 -4.34
N CYS A 113 -8.81 -5.44 -3.46
CA CYS A 113 -7.57 -4.74 -3.76
C CYS A 113 -6.83 -5.39 -4.92
N TYR A 114 -6.75 -6.71 -4.93
CA TYR A 114 -6.12 -7.44 -6.03
C TYR A 114 -6.84 -7.15 -7.36
N SER A 115 -8.18 -7.22 -7.36
CA SER A 115 -8.97 -6.94 -8.56
C SER A 115 -8.76 -5.52 -9.08
N PHE A 116 -8.76 -4.54 -8.18
CA PHE A 116 -8.51 -3.15 -8.54
C PHE A 116 -7.15 -2.97 -9.19
N LEU A 117 -6.11 -3.52 -8.55
CA LEU A 117 -4.73 -3.38 -9.03
C LEU A 117 -4.50 -4.15 -10.33
N SER A 118 -5.24 -5.24 -10.55
CA SER A 118 -5.16 -6.03 -11.78
C SER A 118 -5.65 -5.26 -13.00
N GLU A 119 -6.56 -4.31 -12.83
CA GLU A 119 -7.14 -3.54 -13.92
C GLU A 119 -6.27 -2.36 -14.36
N LEU A 120 -5.27 -2.00 -13.58
CA LEU A 120 -4.42 -0.87 -13.92
C LEU A 120 -3.67 -1.13 -15.22
N GLY A 121 -3.67 -0.15 -16.12
CA GLY A 121 -2.99 -0.26 -17.41
C GLY A 121 -3.73 -1.10 -18.44
N ALA A 122 -4.94 -1.51 -18.15
CA ALA A 122 -5.75 -2.30 -19.08
C ALA A 122 -6.30 -1.43 -20.22
#